data_02735a716a88172472ddc976ae0bbd6e
#
_entry.id   02735a716a88172472ddc976ae0bbd6e
#
_cell.length_a   1.000
_cell.length_b   1.000
_cell.length_c   1.000
_cell.angle_alpha   90.00
_cell.angle_beta   90.00
_cell.angle_gamma   90.00
#
_symmetry.space_group_name_H-M   'P 1'
#
loop_
_entity.id
_entity.type
_entity.pdbx_description
1 polymer ?
#
loop_
_entity_poly.entity_id
_entity_poly.type
_entity_poly.pdbx_seq_one_letter_code
_entity_poly.pdbx_strand_id
1 'polypeptide(L)'
;TLSLHDALPILSSEYNRLANMVKRTGNRPTVVANAPFGGVWYVAGGRSYMAQAIADAGGDYVFSDDRSFGGVPKDFESVYFRAGSADFWLNPGPSRSLSSLLELDERFNRFKAFGKGGVFNNTLRVNAYGGNDIWERGTLHPEEVLADLIAIMHPKLLPKHEFVYYERLD
;
A
#
# COMPACT_ATOMS: atom_id res chain seq x y z
N THR A 1 31.63 -6.96 4.14
CA THR A 1 30.70 -6.08 3.37
C THR A 1 30.28 -6.87 2.15
N LEU A 2 29.01 -7.28 2.06
CA LEU A 2 28.43 -7.88 0.86
C LEU A 2 28.53 -6.88 -0.30
N SER A 3 28.96 -7.33 -1.47
CA SER A 3 28.88 -6.52 -2.67
C SER A 3 27.44 -6.43 -3.15
N LEU A 4 27.10 -5.41 -3.96
CA LEU A 4 25.76 -5.30 -4.55
C LEU A 4 25.40 -6.54 -5.38
N HIS A 5 26.38 -7.15 -6.04
CA HIS A 5 26.25 -8.39 -6.81
C HIS A 5 25.85 -9.59 -5.93
N ASP A 6 26.32 -9.65 -4.68
CA ASP A 6 26.01 -10.72 -3.74
C ASP A 6 24.66 -10.47 -3.03
N ALA A 7 24.27 -9.20 -2.85
CA ALA A 7 23.04 -8.81 -2.18
C ALA A 7 21.78 -9.04 -3.04
N LEU A 8 21.81 -8.70 -4.33
CA LEU A 8 20.66 -8.80 -5.23
C LEU A 8 20.01 -10.20 -5.30
N PRO A 9 20.76 -11.32 -5.39
CA PRO A 9 20.16 -12.66 -5.36
C PRO A 9 19.48 -12.98 -4.03
N ILE A 10 20.01 -12.48 -2.91
CA ILE A 10 19.44 -12.71 -1.57
C ILE A 10 18.11 -11.94 -1.45
N LEU A 11 18.07 -10.68 -1.84
CA LEU A 11 16.86 -9.84 -1.85
C LEU A 11 15.77 -10.45 -2.75
N SER A 12 16.14 -10.90 -3.95
CA SER A 12 15.23 -11.57 -4.87
C SER A 12 14.66 -12.88 -4.31
N SER A 13 15.48 -13.65 -3.58
CA SER A 13 15.05 -14.92 -2.98
C SER A 13 14.04 -14.70 -1.85
N GLU A 14 14.26 -13.70 -1.00
CA GLU A 14 13.35 -13.36 0.08
C GLU A 14 12.02 -12.79 -0.44
N TYR A 15 12.07 -11.89 -1.42
CA TYR A 15 10.86 -11.39 -2.09
C TYR A 15 10.03 -12.55 -2.65
N ASN A 16 10.66 -13.46 -3.40
CA ASN A 16 9.98 -14.61 -3.98
C ASN A 16 9.44 -15.58 -2.93
N ARG A 17 10.13 -15.77 -1.81
CA ARG A 17 9.65 -16.57 -0.67
C ARG A 17 8.37 -16.00 -0.11
N LEU A 18 8.34 -14.70 0.14
CA LEU A 18 7.18 -13.97 0.65
C LEU A 18 5.99 -14.03 -0.32
N ALA A 19 6.19 -13.72 -1.59
CA ALA A 19 5.16 -13.78 -2.62
C ALA A 19 4.57 -15.20 -2.77
N ASN A 20 5.41 -16.24 -2.70
CA ASN A 20 4.96 -17.64 -2.79
C ASN A 20 4.19 -18.09 -1.55
N MET A 21 4.50 -17.55 -0.37
CA MET A 21 3.77 -17.85 0.86
C MET A 21 2.30 -17.41 0.74
N VAL A 22 2.04 -16.26 0.14
CA VAL A 22 0.69 -15.70 0.00
C VAL A 22 -0.14 -16.43 -1.04
N LYS A 23 0.44 -16.98 -2.11
CA LYS A 23 -0.27 -17.73 -3.17
C LYS A 23 -1.15 -18.87 -2.64
N ARG A 24 -0.87 -19.35 -1.43
CA ARG A 24 -1.59 -20.47 -0.79
C ARG A 24 -2.82 -20.02 0.02
N THR A 25 -3.05 -18.72 0.20
CA THR A 25 -4.07 -18.24 1.14
C THR A 25 -5.51 -18.33 0.60
N GLY A 26 -5.72 -18.30 -0.70
CA GLY A 26 -7.06 -18.29 -1.33
C GLY A 26 -7.89 -17.04 -1.06
N ASN A 27 -7.57 -16.23 -0.03
CA ASN A 27 -8.23 -14.98 0.29
C ASN A 27 -7.45 -13.80 -0.32
N ARG A 28 -8.13 -12.91 -1.04
CA ARG A 28 -7.55 -11.72 -1.65
C ARG A 28 -8.33 -10.48 -1.21
N PRO A 29 -7.93 -9.82 -0.11
CA PRO A 29 -8.61 -8.60 0.33
C PRO A 29 -8.52 -7.50 -0.72
N THR A 30 -9.59 -6.73 -0.85
CA THR A 30 -9.65 -5.62 -1.80
C THR A 30 -8.92 -4.39 -1.27
N VAL A 31 -8.18 -3.74 -2.15
CA VAL A 31 -7.28 -2.63 -1.78
C VAL A 31 -7.46 -1.42 -2.68
N VAL A 32 -7.61 -0.24 -2.08
CA VAL A 32 -7.47 1.06 -2.76
C VAL A 32 -6.20 1.76 -2.29
N ALA A 33 -5.60 2.57 -3.15
CA ALA A 33 -4.39 3.31 -2.82
C ALA A 33 -4.46 4.80 -3.19
N ASN A 34 -3.59 5.59 -2.53
CA ASN A 34 -3.45 7.03 -2.64
C ASN A 34 -4.67 7.81 -2.11
N ALA A 35 -4.63 9.14 -2.22
CA ALA A 35 -5.71 10.07 -1.88
C ALA A 35 -5.77 11.18 -2.92
N PRO A 36 -6.87 11.96 -2.97
CA PRO A 36 -6.94 13.11 -3.86
C PRO A 36 -5.92 14.19 -3.47
N PHE A 37 -5.40 14.83 -4.50
CA PHE A 37 -4.57 16.02 -4.38
C PHE A 37 -5.13 17.09 -5.32
N GLY A 38 -5.41 18.29 -4.79
CA GLY A 38 -6.04 19.36 -5.59
C GLY A 38 -7.40 18.98 -6.18
N GLY A 39 -8.18 18.15 -5.50
CA GLY A 39 -9.50 17.69 -5.95
C GLY A 39 -9.49 16.53 -6.95
N VAL A 40 -8.30 16.05 -7.36
CA VAL A 40 -8.14 14.92 -8.30
C VAL A 40 -7.48 13.75 -7.60
N TRP A 41 -8.07 12.57 -7.71
CA TRP A 41 -7.47 11.34 -7.21
C TRP A 41 -6.60 10.68 -8.28
N TYR A 42 -5.30 10.73 -8.10
CA TYR A 42 -4.36 10.03 -8.97
C TYR A 42 -4.22 8.59 -8.48
N VAL A 43 -5.12 7.71 -8.95
CA VAL A 43 -5.04 6.28 -8.63
C VAL A 43 -3.83 5.65 -9.32
N ALA A 44 -3.18 4.70 -8.69
CA ALA A 44 -2.09 3.96 -9.31
C ALA A 44 -2.64 3.14 -10.49
N GLY A 45 -2.01 3.21 -11.65
CA GLY A 45 -2.39 2.37 -12.79
C GLY A 45 -2.18 0.89 -12.47
N GLY A 46 -2.96 0.01 -13.11
CA GLY A 46 -2.92 -1.42 -12.82
C GLY A 46 -1.62 -2.14 -13.19
N ARG A 47 -0.72 -1.46 -13.94
CA ARG A 47 0.64 -1.94 -14.24
C ARG A 47 1.73 -1.20 -13.45
N SER A 48 1.35 -0.39 -12.47
CA SER A 48 2.29 0.32 -11.61
C SER A 48 3.00 -0.61 -10.63
N TYR A 49 4.11 -0.14 -10.06
CA TYR A 49 4.81 -0.82 -8.98
C TYR A 49 3.87 -1.12 -7.79
N MET A 50 3.02 -0.16 -7.40
CA MET A 50 2.09 -0.34 -6.29
C MET A 50 1.06 -1.42 -6.58
N ALA A 51 0.47 -1.44 -7.78
CA ALA A 51 -0.48 -2.48 -8.17
C ALA A 51 0.16 -3.88 -8.17
N GLN A 52 1.41 -3.98 -8.65
CA GLN A 52 2.17 -5.23 -8.61
C GLN A 52 2.49 -5.66 -7.17
N ALA A 53 2.96 -4.74 -6.32
CA ALA A 53 3.27 -5.04 -4.92
C ALA A 53 2.03 -5.51 -4.14
N ILE A 54 0.87 -4.89 -4.37
CA ILE A 54 -0.41 -5.33 -3.79
C ILE A 54 -0.76 -6.74 -4.27
N ALA A 55 -0.62 -7.03 -5.57
CA ALA A 55 -0.91 -8.34 -6.14
C ALA A 55 0.03 -9.43 -5.57
N ASP A 56 1.33 -9.15 -5.46
CA ASP A 56 2.34 -10.05 -4.91
C ASP A 56 2.15 -10.27 -3.40
N ALA A 57 1.62 -9.27 -2.70
CA ALA A 57 1.20 -9.40 -1.29
C ALA A 57 -0.17 -10.08 -1.12
N GLY A 58 -0.80 -10.58 -2.18
CA GLY A 58 -2.07 -11.31 -2.15
C GLY A 58 -3.31 -10.43 -2.02
N GLY A 59 -3.21 -9.14 -2.30
CA GLY A 59 -4.35 -8.24 -2.39
C GLY A 59 -5.00 -8.25 -3.77
N ASP A 60 -6.21 -7.69 -3.84
CA ASP A 60 -6.94 -7.40 -5.07
C ASP A 60 -7.07 -5.88 -5.21
N TYR A 61 -6.21 -5.31 -6.06
CA TYR A 61 -6.21 -3.88 -6.29
C TYR A 61 -7.41 -3.47 -7.14
N VAL A 62 -8.26 -2.57 -6.63
CA VAL A 62 -9.54 -2.22 -7.25
C VAL A 62 -9.43 -1.59 -8.65
N PHE A 63 -8.25 -1.13 -9.07
CA PHE A 63 -7.96 -0.62 -10.42
C PHE A 63 -6.94 -1.49 -11.17
N SER A 64 -6.84 -2.77 -10.85
CA SER A 64 -5.91 -3.72 -11.49
C SER A 64 -6.17 -3.92 -12.99
N ASP A 65 -7.36 -3.62 -13.46
CA ASP A 65 -7.77 -3.67 -14.88
C ASP A 65 -7.26 -2.48 -15.71
N ASP A 66 -6.80 -1.40 -15.08
CA ASP A 66 -6.18 -0.27 -15.76
C ASP A 66 -4.83 -0.67 -16.36
N ARG A 67 -4.55 -0.23 -17.60
CA ARG A 67 -3.33 -0.63 -18.32
C ARG A 67 -2.17 0.35 -18.17
N SER A 68 -2.34 1.42 -17.41
CA SER A 68 -1.34 2.45 -17.21
C SER A 68 -0.27 2.01 -16.22
N PHE A 69 0.95 2.54 -16.37
CA PHE A 69 2.05 2.37 -15.43
C PHE A 69 2.12 3.48 -14.38
N GLY A 70 1.61 4.67 -14.68
CA GLY A 70 1.63 5.87 -13.83
C GLY A 70 0.31 6.13 -13.11
N GLY A 71 0.20 7.34 -12.55
CA GLY A 71 -1.03 7.82 -11.92
C GLY A 71 -2.11 8.13 -12.96
N VAL A 72 -3.32 7.67 -12.71
CA VAL A 72 -4.51 7.90 -13.56
C VAL A 72 -5.46 8.85 -12.83
N PRO A 73 -5.76 10.03 -13.39
CA PRO A 73 -6.65 10.98 -12.76
C PRO A 73 -8.09 10.47 -12.76
N LYS A 74 -8.73 10.56 -11.60
CA LYS A 74 -10.15 10.24 -11.41
C LYS A 74 -10.78 11.24 -10.45
N ASP A 75 -12.08 11.44 -10.55
CA ASP A 75 -12.86 12.16 -9.57
C ASP A 75 -13.17 11.27 -8.34
N PHE A 76 -13.53 11.91 -7.24
CA PHE A 76 -13.86 11.22 -5.98
C PHE A 76 -14.97 10.18 -6.17
N GLU A 77 -16.04 10.52 -6.88
CA GLU A 77 -17.22 9.67 -7.00
C GLU A 77 -16.90 8.38 -7.80
N SER A 78 -16.09 8.51 -8.85
CA SER A 78 -15.59 7.35 -9.62
C SER A 78 -14.74 6.42 -8.76
N VAL A 79 -13.88 6.97 -7.90
CA VAL A 79 -13.08 6.16 -6.98
C VAL A 79 -13.97 5.54 -5.89
N TYR A 80 -14.86 6.31 -5.28
CA TYR A 80 -15.75 5.82 -4.24
C TYR A 80 -16.66 4.70 -4.77
N PHE A 81 -17.19 4.83 -5.97
CA PHE A 81 -18.02 3.80 -6.60
C PHE A 81 -17.29 2.44 -6.69
N ARG A 82 -16.00 2.45 -7.03
CA ARG A 82 -15.20 1.20 -7.16
C ARG A 82 -14.61 0.73 -5.83
N ALA A 83 -14.21 1.65 -4.98
CA ALA A 83 -13.34 1.40 -3.84
C ALA A 83 -14.00 1.62 -2.48
N GLY A 84 -15.23 2.14 -2.42
CA GLY A 84 -15.91 2.44 -1.16
C GLY A 84 -16.08 1.22 -0.25
N SER A 85 -16.15 0.01 -0.82
CA SER A 85 -16.24 -1.26 -0.09
C SER A 85 -14.89 -1.98 0.09
N ALA A 86 -13.78 -1.37 -0.31
CA ALA A 86 -12.44 -1.97 -0.18
C ALA A 86 -12.12 -2.29 1.29
N ASP A 87 -11.42 -3.41 1.50
CA ASP A 87 -11.02 -3.86 2.83
C ASP A 87 -9.90 -2.99 3.41
N PHE A 88 -8.97 -2.58 2.55
CA PHE A 88 -7.83 -1.75 2.92
C PHE A 88 -7.69 -0.50 2.04
N TRP A 89 -7.24 0.57 2.67
CA TRP A 89 -6.85 1.80 2.00
C TRP A 89 -5.40 2.11 2.35
N LEU A 90 -4.53 2.14 1.35
CA LEU A 90 -3.10 2.36 1.49
C LEU A 90 -2.69 3.76 0.99
N ASN A 91 -1.69 4.34 1.65
CA ASN A 91 -1.05 5.61 1.25
C ASN A 91 -2.03 6.79 1.09
N PRO A 92 -2.86 7.12 2.10
CA PRO A 92 -3.84 8.20 1.99
C PRO A 92 -3.21 9.61 2.07
N GLY A 93 -2.03 9.80 1.50
CA GLY A 93 -1.34 11.10 1.46
C GLY A 93 -0.54 11.40 2.73
N PRO A 94 -0.40 12.68 3.13
CA PRO A 94 0.50 13.06 4.23
C PRO A 94 -0.10 12.84 5.63
N SER A 95 -1.35 12.43 5.74
CA SER A 95 -2.08 12.28 7.00
C SER A 95 -1.48 11.17 7.88
N ARG A 96 -1.36 11.45 9.18
CA ARG A 96 -0.86 10.51 10.18
C ARG A 96 -1.92 10.02 11.17
N SER A 97 -3.18 10.45 10.99
CA SER A 97 -4.33 10.00 11.78
C SER A 97 -5.59 10.02 10.94
N LEU A 98 -6.61 9.29 11.36
CA LEU A 98 -7.93 9.33 10.71
C LEU A 98 -8.56 10.73 10.84
N SER A 99 -8.35 11.43 11.96
CA SER A 99 -8.86 12.80 12.13
C SER A 99 -8.25 13.76 11.13
N SER A 100 -6.93 13.74 10.93
CA SER A 100 -6.27 14.61 9.94
C SER A 100 -6.68 14.25 8.50
N LEU A 101 -7.04 13.00 8.25
CA LEU A 101 -7.57 12.59 6.95
C LEU A 101 -8.97 13.15 6.71
N LEU A 102 -9.84 13.20 7.73
CA LEU A 102 -11.17 13.82 7.64
C LEU A 102 -11.13 15.35 7.48
N GLU A 103 -10.09 16.02 8.00
CA GLU A 103 -9.88 17.46 7.77
C GLU A 103 -9.64 17.78 6.29
N LEU A 104 -9.10 16.82 5.51
CA LEU A 104 -8.93 16.98 4.06
C LEU A 104 -10.25 16.80 3.30
N ASP A 105 -11.04 15.81 3.68
CA ASP A 105 -12.35 15.55 3.08
C ASP A 105 -13.18 14.65 4.01
N GLU A 106 -14.28 15.18 4.55
CA GLU A 106 -15.16 14.42 5.46
C GLU A 106 -15.80 13.18 4.80
N ARG A 107 -15.89 13.14 3.47
CA ARG A 107 -16.46 12.01 2.72
C ARG A 107 -15.61 10.73 2.85
N PHE A 108 -14.37 10.82 3.32
CA PHE A 108 -13.51 9.66 3.54
C PHE A 108 -14.04 8.70 4.59
N ASN A 109 -14.87 9.18 5.54
CA ASN A 109 -15.55 8.33 6.52
C ASN A 109 -16.51 7.30 5.91
N ARG A 110 -16.90 7.49 4.63
CA ARG A 110 -17.79 6.56 3.91
C ARG A 110 -17.09 5.29 3.43
N PHE A 111 -15.75 5.30 3.37
CA PHE A 111 -15.01 4.10 2.95
C PHE A 111 -15.06 3.03 4.05
N LYS A 112 -15.34 1.78 3.65
CA LYS A 112 -15.34 0.63 4.58
C LYS A 112 -14.03 0.52 5.35
N ALA A 113 -12.88 0.69 4.68
CA ALA A 113 -11.57 0.63 5.28
C ALA A 113 -11.42 1.62 6.45
N PHE A 114 -11.99 2.82 6.31
CA PHE A 114 -11.96 3.84 7.35
C PHE A 114 -12.65 3.37 8.65
N GLY A 115 -13.85 2.83 8.55
CA GLY A 115 -14.63 2.37 9.71
C GLY A 115 -14.17 1.02 10.30
N LYS A 116 -13.27 0.30 9.63
CA LYS A 116 -12.81 -1.05 10.02
C LYS A 116 -11.35 -1.10 10.46
N GLY A 117 -10.68 0.06 10.59
CA GLY A 117 -9.25 0.12 10.91
C GLY A 117 -8.35 -0.44 9.81
N GLY A 118 -8.82 -0.35 8.56
CA GLY A 118 -8.11 -0.82 7.37
C GLY A 118 -7.33 0.28 6.64
N VAL A 119 -7.11 1.44 7.26
CA VAL A 119 -6.33 2.53 6.65
C VAL A 119 -4.89 2.46 7.14
N PHE A 120 -3.95 2.31 6.21
CA PHE A 120 -2.52 2.25 6.49
C PHE A 120 -1.76 3.26 5.64
N ASN A 121 -0.81 3.95 6.27
CA ASN A 121 0.01 4.92 5.58
C ASN A 121 1.49 4.55 5.67
N ASN A 122 2.24 4.89 4.64
CA ASN A 122 3.68 4.64 4.53
C ASN A 122 4.52 5.76 5.17
N THR A 123 4.06 6.31 6.29
CA THR A 123 4.65 7.48 6.95
C THR A 123 5.56 7.14 8.13
N LEU A 124 5.76 5.86 8.46
CA LEU A 124 6.54 5.45 9.62
C LEU A 124 8.00 5.93 9.57
N ARG A 125 8.58 6.06 8.38
CA ARG A 125 9.98 6.50 8.16
C ARG A 125 10.07 7.80 7.35
N VAL A 126 9.21 8.76 7.68
CA VAL A 126 9.31 10.12 7.14
C VAL A 126 10.21 10.96 8.03
N ASN A 127 11.24 11.58 7.46
CA ASN A 127 12.18 12.43 8.20
C ASN A 127 11.61 13.84 8.46
N ALA A 128 12.33 14.66 9.24
CA ALA A 128 11.91 16.00 9.61
C ALA A 128 11.74 16.96 8.41
N TYR A 129 12.31 16.64 7.26
CA TYR A 129 12.23 17.44 6.03
C TYR A 129 11.18 16.90 5.04
N GLY A 130 10.40 15.88 5.42
CA GLY A 130 9.37 15.28 4.58
C GLY A 130 9.86 14.20 3.60
N GLY A 131 11.15 13.87 3.63
CA GLY A 131 11.69 12.74 2.85
C GLY A 131 11.15 11.43 3.40
N ASN A 132 10.65 10.56 2.52
CA ASN A 132 10.07 9.28 2.89
C ASN A 132 10.95 8.13 2.41
N ASP A 133 11.51 7.39 3.35
CA ASP A 133 12.51 6.34 3.14
C ASP A 133 11.98 5.15 2.29
N ILE A 134 10.66 4.98 2.19
CA ILE A 134 10.09 3.95 1.30
C ILE A 134 10.44 4.17 -0.17
N TRP A 135 10.62 5.43 -0.60
CA TRP A 135 10.97 5.76 -1.98
C TRP A 135 12.47 5.65 -2.27
N GLU A 136 13.30 5.66 -1.23
CA GLU A 136 14.75 5.49 -1.30
C GLU A 136 15.15 4.05 -0.95
N ARG A 137 15.13 3.71 0.34
CA ARG A 137 15.48 2.39 0.84
C ARG A 137 14.50 1.31 0.36
N GLY A 138 13.19 1.57 0.38
CA GLY A 138 12.17 0.60 -0.03
C GLY A 138 12.29 0.18 -1.50
N THR A 139 12.86 1.04 -2.36
CA THR A 139 13.17 0.68 -3.76
C THR A 139 14.32 -0.33 -3.85
N LEU A 140 15.28 -0.23 -2.93
CA LEU A 140 16.42 -1.16 -2.84
C LEU A 140 16.09 -2.43 -2.04
N HIS A 141 15.07 -2.37 -1.17
CA HIS A 141 14.60 -3.44 -0.30
C HIS A 141 13.10 -3.72 -0.52
N PRO A 142 12.70 -4.13 -1.73
CA PRO A 142 11.29 -4.39 -2.05
C PRO A 142 10.68 -5.53 -1.22
N GLU A 143 11.49 -6.44 -0.67
CA GLU A 143 11.06 -7.50 0.24
C GLU A 143 10.55 -6.94 1.57
N GLU A 144 11.11 -5.84 2.08
CA GLU A 144 10.61 -5.19 3.30
C GLU A 144 9.23 -4.56 3.04
N VAL A 145 9.05 -3.90 1.89
CA VAL A 145 7.75 -3.32 1.48
C VAL A 145 6.71 -4.45 1.30
N LEU A 146 7.10 -5.55 0.66
CA LEU A 146 6.23 -6.70 0.47
C LEU A 146 5.82 -7.33 1.81
N ALA A 147 6.75 -7.45 2.76
CA ALA A 147 6.47 -8.00 4.09
C ALA A 147 5.46 -7.13 4.86
N ASP A 148 5.61 -5.80 4.82
CA ASP A 148 4.64 -4.86 5.40
C ASP A 148 3.24 -5.06 4.79
N LEU A 149 3.14 -5.09 3.47
CA LEU A 149 1.86 -5.29 2.77
C LEU A 149 1.22 -6.65 3.10
N ILE A 150 2.02 -7.72 3.21
CA ILE A 150 1.53 -9.04 3.64
C ILE A 150 1.02 -8.98 5.08
N ALA A 151 1.75 -8.33 5.99
CA ALA A 151 1.34 -8.21 7.39
C ALA A 151 0.03 -7.40 7.54
N ILE A 152 -0.19 -6.39 6.69
CA ILE A 152 -1.46 -5.65 6.62
C ILE A 152 -2.61 -6.56 6.16
N MET A 153 -2.45 -7.23 5.03
CA MET A 153 -3.52 -7.97 4.37
C MET A 153 -3.73 -9.38 4.93
N HIS A 154 -2.65 -9.99 5.42
CA HIS A 154 -2.62 -11.38 5.91
C HIS A 154 -1.84 -11.49 7.23
N PRO A 155 -2.26 -10.82 8.31
CA PRO A 155 -1.49 -10.73 9.56
C PRO A 155 -1.14 -12.09 10.17
N LYS A 156 -1.92 -13.12 9.89
CA LYS A 156 -1.65 -14.49 10.39
C LYS A 156 -0.44 -15.14 9.73
N LEU A 157 -0.01 -14.68 8.55
CA LEU A 157 1.17 -15.22 7.86
C LEU A 157 2.47 -14.68 8.46
N LEU A 158 2.46 -13.47 8.99
CA LEU A 158 3.60 -12.78 9.58
C LEU A 158 3.24 -12.22 10.97
N PRO A 159 2.88 -13.07 11.94
CA PRO A 159 2.30 -12.63 13.23
C PRO A 159 3.27 -11.86 14.13
N LYS A 160 4.56 -11.90 13.84
CA LYS A 160 5.62 -11.20 14.59
C LYS A 160 6.30 -10.11 13.75
N HIS A 161 5.71 -9.75 12.61
CA HIS A 161 6.28 -8.73 11.75
C HIS A 161 6.19 -7.36 12.41
N GLU A 162 7.32 -6.65 12.45
CA GLU A 162 7.40 -5.25 12.84
C GLU A 162 7.41 -4.42 11.56
N PHE A 163 6.46 -3.50 11.45
CA PHE A 163 6.34 -2.65 10.27
C PHE A 163 7.58 -1.79 10.08
N VAL A 164 8.06 -1.75 8.85
CA VAL A 164 9.23 -0.95 8.46
C VAL A 164 8.81 0.42 7.94
N TYR A 165 7.82 0.46 7.07
CA TYR A 165 7.38 1.68 6.37
C TYR A 165 5.96 2.09 6.71
N TYR A 166 5.09 1.11 7.00
CA TYR A 166 3.66 1.33 7.17
C TYR A 166 3.26 1.46 8.63
N GLU A 167 2.29 2.32 8.88
CA GLU A 167 1.60 2.44 10.16
C GLU A 167 0.09 2.46 9.93
N ARG A 168 -0.67 1.89 10.87
CA ARG A 168 -2.13 2.00 10.84
C ARG A 168 -2.52 3.39 11.34
N LEU A 169 -3.45 4.03 10.65
CA LEU A 169 -4.02 5.29 11.11
C LEU A 169 -5.15 5.01 12.12
N ASP A 170 -5.10 5.70 13.26
CA ASP A 170 -6.07 5.63 14.37
C ASP A 170 -6.80 6.96 14.55
#